data_4df56ccc1e71f305db2997878086fb91
#
_entry.id   4df56ccc1e71f305db2997878086fb91
#
_cell.length_a   1.000
_cell.length_b   1.000
_cell.length_c   1.000
_cell.angle_alpha   90.00
_cell.angle_beta   90.00
_cell.angle_gamma   90.00
#
_symmetry.space_group_name_H-M   'P 1'
#
loop_
_entity.id
_entity.type
_entity.pdbx_description
1 polymer ?
#
loop_
_entity_poly.entity_id
_entity_poly.type
_entity_poly.pdbx_seq_one_letter_code
_entity_poly.pdbx_strand_id
1 'polypeptide(L)'
;MQFHKYDVVIVGAGGAGMRAAIESGQRARTAVLTKLYPTRSHTGAAQGGMCAALANVEEDNWEWHTFDTIKGGDYLVDQDAAEIMAKEAIDAVLDLEKMGLPFNRTPEGKIDQRRFGGHTRDHGKAAVRRACYAADRTGHMILQTLYQNCVKHGTEFFNEFYVLDVNLTPDENGNPVATGVVAYELATGELHVFHAKAIVFASGGAGKIFKTTSNAHTLTGDGLGIIFRKGLPLEDMEFFQFHPTGLAGLGILISEAVRGEGGILRNVDGERFMERYAPTIKDLAPRDIVARSMVQEVLQGRGCGPNKDYVVLDVTHIPEETLNAKLPDIMEFSRTYLGVDPVTEPVPVFPTCHYVMGGIPTNIHGEALRDNENVIPGLYAAGEVACVSVHGSNRLGTNSLLDINVFGRRAGIAAAEYALGHDFVEMPENPTTVVEDQLSLLLSEHGNERVADIRTELQATMDSHASVYRTEETLKQALTDVQALKDRYQRITVADKGKRYNTDLLEAVELGFLLELAEVLVVGALARKESRGGHAREDYPNRDDTNFMRHTMAYKEGEGLRSEIRLDYKPVTFTRYEPMERKY
;
A
#
# COMPACT_ATOMS: atom_id res chain seq x y z
N MET A 1 -18.06 -18.48 20.84
CA MET A 1 -17.02 -17.46 21.08
C MET A 1 -15.86 -18.10 21.82
N GLN A 2 -14.64 -17.91 21.34
CA GLN A 2 -13.41 -18.45 21.93
C GLN A 2 -12.47 -17.31 22.32
N PHE A 3 -11.74 -17.47 23.43
CA PHE A 3 -10.78 -16.49 23.94
C PHE A 3 -9.35 -17.03 23.84
N HIS A 4 -8.46 -16.18 23.34
CA HIS A 4 -7.03 -16.43 23.22
C HIS A 4 -6.26 -15.34 23.95
N LYS A 5 -5.06 -15.65 24.41
CA LYS A 5 -4.22 -14.70 25.14
C LYS A 5 -2.78 -14.78 24.62
N TYR A 6 -2.26 -13.67 24.12
CA TYR A 6 -0.92 -13.54 23.56
C TYR A 6 -0.26 -12.24 24.03
N ASP A 7 1.06 -12.21 24.09
CA ASP A 7 1.78 -10.97 24.36
C ASP A 7 1.66 -10.01 23.17
N VAL A 8 1.87 -10.53 21.95
CA VAL A 8 1.78 -9.78 20.70
C VAL A 8 0.80 -10.46 19.73
N VAL A 9 -0.11 -9.70 19.15
CA VAL A 9 -0.99 -10.14 18.07
C VAL A 9 -0.70 -9.30 16.82
N ILE A 10 -0.44 -9.98 15.72
CA ILE A 10 -0.17 -9.36 14.42
C ILE A 10 -1.36 -9.61 13.50
N VAL A 11 -1.89 -8.54 12.91
CA VAL A 11 -3.04 -8.57 12.00
C VAL A 11 -2.55 -8.44 10.56
N GLY A 12 -2.48 -9.54 9.86
CA GLY A 12 -2.00 -9.65 8.49
C GLY A 12 -0.69 -10.43 8.37
N ALA A 13 -0.65 -11.39 7.46
CA ALA A 13 0.52 -12.24 7.16
C ALA A 13 1.19 -11.87 5.84
N GLY A 14 1.20 -10.60 5.47
CA GLY A 14 2.04 -10.07 4.41
C GLY A 14 3.51 -9.93 4.85
N GLY A 15 4.34 -9.37 3.99
CA GLY A 15 5.76 -9.20 4.28
C GLY A 15 6.02 -8.43 5.58
N ALA A 16 5.30 -7.33 5.82
CA ALA A 16 5.43 -6.55 7.05
C ALA A 16 5.04 -7.35 8.30
N GLY A 17 3.90 -8.05 8.27
CA GLY A 17 3.43 -8.85 9.40
C GLY A 17 4.35 -10.01 9.72
N MET A 18 4.82 -10.75 8.71
CA MET A 18 5.75 -11.85 8.94
C MET A 18 7.15 -11.37 9.38
N ARG A 19 7.61 -10.23 8.86
CA ARG A 19 8.87 -9.63 9.33
C ARG A 19 8.77 -9.22 10.80
N ALA A 20 7.63 -8.61 11.19
CA ALA A 20 7.35 -8.29 12.60
C ALA A 20 7.25 -9.57 13.46
N ALA A 21 6.60 -10.62 12.95
CA ALA A 21 6.42 -11.89 13.67
C ALA A 21 7.75 -12.60 13.95
N ILE A 22 8.71 -12.56 13.02
CA ILE A 22 10.05 -13.12 13.23
C ILE A 22 10.73 -12.43 14.42
N GLU A 23 10.64 -11.10 14.53
CA GLU A 23 11.25 -10.35 15.61
C GLU A 23 10.52 -10.52 16.95
N SER A 24 9.19 -10.38 16.93
CA SER A 24 8.40 -10.48 18.18
C SER A 24 8.34 -11.92 18.69
N GLY A 25 8.21 -12.92 17.82
CA GLY A 25 8.11 -14.32 18.20
C GLY A 25 9.35 -14.90 18.85
N GLN A 26 10.53 -14.31 18.61
CA GLN A 26 11.77 -14.66 19.31
C GLN A 26 11.86 -14.09 20.74
N ARG A 27 10.99 -13.14 21.10
CA ARG A 27 11.03 -12.39 22.35
C ARG A 27 9.81 -12.61 23.23
N ALA A 28 8.64 -12.75 22.62
CA ALA A 28 7.35 -12.79 23.29
C ALA A 28 6.40 -13.76 22.61
N ARG A 29 5.39 -14.25 23.31
CA ARG A 29 4.37 -15.13 22.74
C ARG A 29 3.55 -14.37 21.71
N THR A 30 3.72 -14.74 20.43
CA THR A 30 3.17 -14.01 19.27
C THR A 30 2.21 -14.88 18.46
N ALA A 31 1.06 -14.30 18.08
CA ALA A 31 0.14 -14.88 17.11
C ALA A 31 0.03 -13.98 15.87
N VAL A 32 -0.13 -14.60 14.70
CA VAL A 32 -0.43 -13.93 13.44
C VAL A 32 -1.80 -14.34 12.94
N LEU A 33 -2.71 -13.37 12.79
CA LEU A 33 -4.04 -13.56 12.25
C LEU A 33 -4.08 -13.11 10.80
N THR A 34 -4.61 -13.93 9.92
CA THR A 34 -4.64 -13.62 8.49
C THR A 34 -5.98 -14.01 7.85
N LYS A 35 -6.56 -13.09 7.09
CA LYS A 35 -7.80 -13.30 6.33
C LYS A 35 -7.67 -14.41 5.28
N LEU A 36 -6.45 -14.59 4.75
CA LEU A 36 -6.08 -15.63 3.79
C LEU A 36 -4.98 -16.51 4.34
N TYR A 37 -4.65 -17.56 3.60
CA TYR A 37 -3.41 -18.30 3.84
C TYR A 37 -2.18 -17.38 3.62
N PRO A 38 -1.14 -17.42 4.47
CA PRO A 38 -0.02 -16.46 4.43
C PRO A 38 0.63 -16.28 3.06
N THR A 39 0.86 -17.38 2.33
CA THR A 39 1.49 -17.35 1.00
C THR A 39 0.60 -16.82 -0.12
N ARG A 40 -0.65 -16.43 0.18
CA ARG A 40 -1.58 -15.74 -0.73
C ARG A 40 -1.58 -14.22 -0.55
N SER A 41 -0.75 -13.69 0.31
CA SER A 41 -0.62 -12.26 0.54
C SER A 41 -0.17 -11.50 -0.72
N HIS A 42 -0.63 -10.24 -0.85
CA HIS A 42 -0.32 -9.38 -1.99
C HIS A 42 1.18 -9.09 -2.15
N THR A 43 1.99 -9.17 -1.08
CA THR A 43 3.46 -9.09 -1.18
C THR A 43 4.02 -10.02 -2.25
N GLY A 44 3.43 -11.20 -2.43
CA GLY A 44 3.82 -12.17 -3.45
C GLY A 44 3.65 -11.69 -4.89
N ALA A 45 2.84 -10.67 -5.14
CA ALA A 45 2.61 -10.09 -6.46
C ALA A 45 3.65 -9.02 -6.86
N ALA A 46 4.52 -8.60 -5.95
CA ALA A 46 5.55 -7.60 -6.23
C ALA A 46 6.69 -8.19 -7.07
N GLN A 47 6.95 -7.56 -8.21
CA GLN A 47 7.85 -8.07 -9.25
C GLN A 47 9.24 -7.40 -9.23
N GLY A 48 9.28 -6.14 -8.82
CA GLY A 48 10.38 -5.23 -9.14
C GLY A 48 11.71 -5.54 -8.46
N GLY A 49 11.73 -5.58 -7.15
CA GLY A 49 12.93 -5.68 -6.34
C GLY A 49 12.81 -4.92 -5.03
N MET A 50 13.87 -4.95 -4.25
CA MET A 50 14.03 -4.24 -2.98
C MET A 50 15.31 -3.40 -3.06
N CYS A 51 15.22 -2.08 -2.90
CA CYS A 51 16.39 -1.24 -3.07
C CYS A 51 17.25 -1.17 -1.81
N ALA A 52 18.56 -1.18 -2.03
CA ALA A 52 19.58 -0.91 -1.02
C ALA A 52 20.85 -0.42 -1.72
N ALA A 53 21.51 0.57 -1.15
CA ALA A 53 22.74 1.14 -1.71
C ALA A 53 23.95 0.25 -1.40
N LEU A 54 23.98 -0.97 -1.98
CA LEU A 54 25.06 -1.96 -1.78
C LEU A 54 26.34 -1.60 -2.52
N ALA A 55 26.25 -0.78 -3.57
CA ALA A 55 27.36 -0.44 -4.46
C ALA A 55 28.05 -1.68 -5.09
N ASN A 56 27.29 -2.74 -5.35
CA ASN A 56 27.84 -3.98 -5.89
C ASN A 56 28.14 -3.90 -7.39
N VAL A 57 27.38 -3.10 -8.13
CA VAL A 57 27.44 -3.01 -9.59
C VAL A 57 27.92 -1.63 -10.04
N GLU A 58 27.45 -0.57 -9.39
CA GLU A 58 27.82 0.82 -9.63
C GLU A 58 28.07 1.51 -8.29
N GLU A 59 28.81 2.62 -8.28
CA GLU A 59 28.98 3.44 -7.08
C GLU A 59 27.63 3.97 -6.60
N ASP A 60 27.33 3.75 -5.34
CA ASP A 60 26.10 4.18 -4.68
C ASP A 60 26.31 4.36 -3.18
N ASN A 61 25.45 5.13 -2.52
CA ASN A 61 25.44 5.27 -1.07
C ASN A 61 24.03 5.58 -0.54
N TRP A 62 23.82 5.37 0.76
CA TRP A 62 22.53 5.56 1.42
C TRP A 62 22.07 7.03 1.43
N GLU A 63 22.98 8.02 1.35
CA GLU A 63 22.60 9.44 1.29
C GLU A 63 21.89 9.77 -0.04
N TRP A 64 22.38 9.23 -1.15
CA TRP A 64 21.70 9.36 -2.45
C TRP A 64 20.35 8.66 -2.44
N HIS A 65 20.25 7.51 -1.80
CA HIS A 65 18.97 6.80 -1.64
C HIS A 65 17.98 7.61 -0.80
N THR A 66 18.44 8.23 0.30
CA THR A 66 17.62 9.13 1.13
C THR A 66 17.13 10.33 0.32
N PHE A 67 18.04 10.98 -0.42
CA PHE A 67 17.69 12.11 -1.29
C PHE A 67 16.62 11.73 -2.33
N ASP A 68 16.80 10.61 -3.03
CA ASP A 68 15.87 10.14 -4.03
C ASP A 68 14.49 9.82 -3.44
N THR A 69 14.45 9.25 -2.24
CA THR A 69 13.20 8.97 -1.52
C THR A 69 12.46 10.25 -1.19
N ILE A 70 13.15 11.26 -0.65
CA ILE A 70 12.57 12.57 -0.30
C ILE A 70 12.11 13.32 -1.56
N LYS A 71 12.96 13.41 -2.57
CA LYS A 71 12.63 14.06 -3.86
C LYS A 71 11.50 13.32 -4.57
N GLY A 72 11.55 11.99 -4.59
CA GLY A 72 10.51 11.13 -5.21
C GLY A 72 9.15 11.30 -4.55
N GLY A 73 9.11 11.43 -3.22
CA GLY A 73 7.91 11.72 -2.44
C GLY A 73 7.44 13.18 -2.46
N ASP A 74 8.03 13.99 -3.35
CA ASP A 74 7.72 15.41 -3.56
C ASP A 74 7.84 16.24 -2.29
N TYR A 75 8.86 15.93 -1.49
CA TYR A 75 9.23 16.56 -0.22
C TYR A 75 8.17 16.49 0.89
N LEU A 76 7.07 15.79 0.68
CA LEU A 76 6.08 15.47 1.73
C LEU A 76 6.52 14.21 2.50
N VAL A 77 7.78 14.09 2.80
CA VAL A 77 8.42 12.93 3.42
C VAL A 77 9.01 13.34 4.75
N ASP A 78 8.71 12.58 5.81
CA ASP A 78 9.42 12.71 7.07
C ASP A 78 10.86 12.21 6.88
N GLN A 79 11.79 13.13 6.88
CA GLN A 79 13.16 12.89 6.39
C GLN A 79 13.98 11.99 7.32
N ASP A 80 13.67 11.97 8.61
CA ASP A 80 14.25 11.03 9.57
C ASP A 80 13.85 9.58 9.25
N ALA A 81 12.59 9.33 8.89
CA ALA A 81 12.11 8.02 8.44
C ALA A 81 12.79 7.59 7.14
N ALA A 82 12.96 8.49 6.17
CA ALA A 82 13.66 8.23 4.91
C ALA A 82 15.15 7.88 5.14
N GLU A 83 15.82 8.61 6.03
CA GLU A 83 17.22 8.34 6.40
C GLU A 83 17.38 6.98 7.08
N ILE A 84 16.51 6.65 8.04
CA ILE A 84 16.49 5.34 8.70
C ILE A 84 16.29 4.23 7.69
N MET A 85 15.28 4.36 6.81
CA MET A 85 14.99 3.35 5.81
C MET A 85 16.17 3.10 4.87
N ALA A 86 16.81 4.15 4.38
CA ALA A 86 17.95 4.05 3.46
C ALA A 86 19.20 3.44 4.13
N LYS A 87 19.47 3.77 5.39
CA LYS A 87 20.57 3.19 6.16
C LYS A 87 20.33 1.73 6.49
N GLU A 88 19.16 1.39 6.99
CA GLU A 88 18.81 0.02 7.37
C GLU A 88 18.53 -0.90 6.16
N ALA A 89 18.40 -0.34 4.95
CA ALA A 89 18.19 -1.10 3.71
C ALA A 89 19.28 -2.16 3.47
N ILE A 90 20.53 -1.81 3.74
CA ILE A 90 21.68 -2.69 3.52
C ILE A 90 21.56 -3.94 4.40
N ASP A 91 21.33 -3.73 5.70
CA ASP A 91 21.16 -4.82 6.65
C ASP A 91 19.90 -5.64 6.35
N ALA A 92 18.79 -5.00 5.94
CA ALA A 92 17.55 -5.68 5.59
C ALA A 92 17.73 -6.64 4.40
N VAL A 93 18.48 -6.25 3.36
CA VAL A 93 18.80 -7.12 2.23
C VAL A 93 19.70 -8.28 2.67
N LEU A 94 20.73 -8.01 3.45
CA LEU A 94 21.65 -9.04 3.95
C LEU A 94 20.96 -10.03 4.90
N ASP A 95 20.03 -9.57 5.71
CA ASP A 95 19.22 -10.44 6.59
C ASP A 95 18.34 -11.38 5.77
N LEU A 96 17.68 -10.89 4.71
CA LEU A 96 16.90 -11.73 3.80
C LEU A 96 17.78 -12.75 3.08
N GLU A 97 18.98 -12.36 2.65
CA GLU A 97 19.95 -13.30 2.08
C GLU A 97 20.33 -14.40 3.06
N LYS A 98 20.65 -14.05 4.32
CA LYS A 98 20.93 -15.02 5.40
C LYS A 98 19.74 -15.94 5.70
N MET A 99 18.51 -15.41 5.56
CA MET A 99 17.27 -16.18 5.70
C MET A 99 17.04 -17.15 4.53
N GLY A 100 17.81 -17.03 3.43
CA GLY A 100 17.75 -17.94 2.28
C GLY A 100 17.11 -17.36 1.01
N LEU A 101 16.91 -16.03 0.94
CA LEU A 101 16.36 -15.41 -0.27
C LEU A 101 17.36 -15.51 -1.44
N PRO A 102 16.97 -16.11 -2.60
CA PRO A 102 17.86 -16.33 -3.72
C PRO A 102 17.93 -15.10 -4.64
N PHE A 103 18.58 -14.05 -4.20
CA PHE A 103 18.84 -12.88 -5.07
C PHE A 103 19.65 -13.27 -6.31
N ASN A 104 19.39 -12.65 -7.45
CA ASN A 104 20.25 -12.73 -8.62
C ASN A 104 21.68 -12.30 -8.28
N ARG A 105 22.64 -12.90 -8.97
CA ARG A 105 24.09 -12.68 -8.72
C ARG A 105 24.79 -12.09 -9.94
N THR A 106 25.78 -11.26 -9.66
CA THR A 106 26.77 -10.86 -10.66
C THR A 106 27.71 -12.05 -10.97
N PRO A 107 28.49 -12.02 -12.07
CA PRO A 107 29.48 -13.04 -12.34
C PRO A 107 30.49 -13.28 -11.19
N GLU A 108 30.75 -12.24 -10.38
CA GLU A 108 31.64 -12.28 -9.22
C GLU A 108 30.94 -12.84 -7.96
N GLY A 109 29.67 -13.21 -8.04
CA GLY A 109 28.90 -13.79 -6.95
C GLY A 109 28.27 -12.77 -5.99
N LYS A 110 28.35 -11.47 -6.25
CA LYS A 110 27.69 -10.42 -5.46
C LYS A 110 26.20 -10.38 -5.78
N ILE A 111 25.36 -9.86 -4.87
CA ILE A 111 23.94 -9.56 -5.18
C ILE A 111 23.89 -8.59 -6.35
N ASP A 112 23.19 -8.99 -7.42
CA ASP A 112 23.00 -8.14 -8.60
C ASP A 112 21.95 -7.06 -8.31
N GLN A 113 22.08 -5.92 -8.98
CA GLN A 113 21.20 -4.76 -8.82
C GLN A 113 20.80 -4.22 -10.18
N ARG A 114 19.56 -3.76 -10.32
CA ARG A 114 19.03 -3.16 -11.54
C ARG A 114 18.48 -1.75 -11.32
N ARG A 115 18.30 -1.01 -12.42
CA ARG A 115 17.74 0.35 -12.41
C ARG A 115 16.25 0.32 -12.16
N PHE A 116 15.80 1.37 -11.47
CA PHE A 116 14.40 1.65 -11.25
C PHE A 116 14.14 3.17 -11.35
N GLY A 117 12.89 3.55 -11.60
CA GLY A 117 12.50 4.95 -11.77
C GLY A 117 12.77 5.81 -10.55
N GLY A 118 13.38 6.95 -10.77
CA GLY A 118 13.68 7.93 -9.74
C GLY A 118 14.91 7.63 -8.89
N HIS A 119 15.55 6.45 -9.04
CA HIS A 119 16.80 6.14 -8.35
C HIS A 119 18.00 6.70 -9.11
N THR A 120 18.75 7.60 -8.45
CA THR A 120 19.81 8.37 -9.08
C THR A 120 21.09 8.38 -8.22
N ARG A 121 22.21 8.65 -8.85
CA ARG A 121 23.47 8.99 -8.19
C ARG A 121 23.72 10.50 -8.23
N ASP A 122 24.62 10.97 -7.37
CA ASP A 122 25.02 12.38 -7.30
C ASP A 122 23.83 13.34 -7.21
N HIS A 123 22.81 13.00 -6.40
CA HIS A 123 21.64 13.83 -6.15
C HIS A 123 20.87 14.21 -7.44
N GLY A 124 20.60 13.24 -8.29
CA GLY A 124 19.77 13.41 -9.48
C GLY A 124 20.50 13.50 -10.82
N LYS A 125 21.84 13.31 -10.85
CA LYS A 125 22.60 13.49 -12.10
C LYS A 125 22.45 12.36 -13.10
N ALA A 126 22.32 11.11 -12.67
CA ALA A 126 22.16 9.96 -13.54
C ALA A 126 21.48 8.80 -12.81
N ALA A 127 20.79 7.90 -13.55
CA ALA A 127 20.20 6.70 -12.99
C ALA A 127 21.26 5.76 -12.40
N VAL A 128 20.93 5.08 -11.30
CA VAL A 128 21.80 4.12 -10.60
C VAL A 128 21.12 2.76 -10.45
N ARG A 129 21.91 1.69 -10.41
CA ARG A 129 21.47 0.33 -10.12
C ARG A 129 21.45 0.09 -8.61
N ARG A 130 20.26 0.15 -8.01
CA ARG A 130 20.05 0.03 -6.56
C ARG A 130 19.10 -1.10 -6.18
N ALA A 131 18.23 -1.54 -7.08
CA ALA A 131 17.23 -2.55 -6.78
C ALA A 131 17.82 -3.96 -6.80
N CYS A 132 17.90 -4.61 -5.64
CA CYS A 132 18.23 -6.04 -5.49
C CYS A 132 17.00 -6.86 -5.87
N TYR A 133 17.17 -7.95 -6.61
CA TYR A 133 16.04 -8.65 -7.22
C TYR A 133 16.26 -10.18 -7.33
N ALA A 134 15.15 -10.91 -7.44
CA ALA A 134 15.09 -12.31 -7.80
C ALA A 134 14.19 -12.44 -9.04
N ALA A 135 14.77 -12.34 -10.25
CA ALA A 135 14.08 -12.20 -11.53
C ALA A 135 12.98 -11.12 -11.46
N ASP A 136 11.75 -11.44 -11.86
CA ASP A 136 10.55 -10.61 -11.69
C ASP A 136 9.59 -11.19 -10.61
N ARG A 137 10.14 -11.93 -9.65
CA ARG A 137 9.44 -12.64 -8.56
C ARG A 137 9.94 -12.23 -7.18
N THR A 138 10.53 -11.07 -7.03
CA THR A 138 11.19 -10.66 -5.78
C THR A 138 10.24 -10.71 -4.59
N GLY A 139 9.02 -10.18 -4.72
CA GLY A 139 8.02 -10.21 -3.66
C GLY A 139 7.57 -11.62 -3.30
N HIS A 140 7.40 -12.50 -4.28
CA HIS A 140 7.09 -13.91 -4.05
C HIS A 140 8.22 -14.59 -3.24
N MET A 141 9.47 -14.36 -3.61
CA MET A 141 10.62 -14.95 -2.90
C MET A 141 10.77 -14.38 -1.48
N ILE A 142 10.53 -13.08 -1.28
CA ILE A 142 10.50 -12.47 0.06
C ILE A 142 9.41 -13.13 0.91
N LEU A 143 8.19 -13.24 0.38
CA LEU A 143 7.06 -13.83 1.11
C LEU A 143 7.34 -15.27 1.54
N GLN A 144 7.86 -16.10 0.64
CA GLN A 144 8.22 -17.49 0.93
C GLN A 144 9.35 -17.59 1.96
N THR A 145 10.38 -16.75 1.83
CA THR A 145 11.51 -16.70 2.76
C THR A 145 11.07 -16.32 4.16
N LEU A 146 10.24 -15.29 4.29
CA LEU A 146 9.72 -14.86 5.59
C LEU A 146 8.78 -15.90 6.20
N TYR A 147 7.91 -16.52 5.40
CA TYR A 147 7.02 -17.58 5.87
C TYR A 147 7.80 -18.80 6.41
N GLN A 148 8.80 -19.26 5.67
CA GLN A 148 9.66 -20.37 6.12
C GLN A 148 10.37 -20.05 7.44
N ASN A 149 10.85 -18.81 7.60
CA ASN A 149 11.50 -18.39 8.84
C ASN A 149 10.50 -18.22 9.99
N CYS A 150 9.28 -17.77 9.76
CA CYS A 150 8.22 -17.80 10.77
C CYS A 150 7.93 -19.24 11.24
N VAL A 151 7.80 -20.20 10.32
CA VAL A 151 7.60 -21.62 10.65
C VAL A 151 8.79 -22.18 11.42
N LYS A 152 10.03 -21.86 10.99
CA LYS A 152 11.25 -22.26 11.68
C LYS A 152 11.30 -21.80 13.14
N HIS A 153 10.79 -20.62 13.43
CA HIS A 153 10.75 -20.05 14.78
C HIS A 153 9.46 -20.39 15.55
N GLY A 154 8.59 -21.25 15.00
CA GLY A 154 7.38 -21.72 15.68
C GLY A 154 6.28 -20.67 15.82
N THR A 155 6.20 -19.70 14.90
CA THR A 155 5.13 -18.70 14.88
C THR A 155 3.76 -19.37 14.79
N GLU A 156 2.84 -19.00 15.67
CA GLU A 156 1.45 -19.46 15.64
C GLU A 156 0.64 -18.66 14.62
N PHE A 157 0.14 -19.33 13.56
CA PHE A 157 -0.72 -18.72 12.55
C PHE A 157 -2.17 -19.13 12.73
N PHE A 158 -3.06 -18.13 12.70
CA PHE A 158 -4.51 -18.31 12.60
C PHE A 158 -4.93 -17.95 11.17
N ASN A 159 -4.99 -18.97 10.32
CA ASN A 159 -5.31 -18.82 8.89
C ASN A 159 -6.81 -18.72 8.69
N GLU A 160 -7.26 -17.84 7.81
CA GLU A 160 -8.67 -17.57 7.52
C GLU A 160 -9.44 -17.04 8.74
N PHE A 161 -8.73 -16.26 9.56
CA PHE A 161 -9.27 -15.46 10.64
C PHE A 161 -9.32 -13.99 10.21
N TYR A 162 -10.52 -13.49 9.94
CA TYR A 162 -10.74 -12.13 9.50
C TYR A 162 -10.92 -11.20 10.69
N VAL A 163 -9.94 -10.37 10.97
CA VAL A 163 -10.04 -9.36 12.04
C VAL A 163 -11.03 -8.28 11.62
N LEU A 164 -12.04 -8.04 12.46
CA LEU A 164 -13.15 -7.13 12.21
C LEU A 164 -13.16 -5.92 13.13
N ASP A 165 -12.51 -6.02 14.29
CA ASP A 165 -12.45 -4.92 15.25
C ASP A 165 -11.18 -4.97 16.11
N VAL A 166 -10.82 -3.81 16.67
CA VAL A 166 -9.81 -3.64 17.72
C VAL A 166 -10.46 -3.16 19.01
N ASN A 167 -10.16 -3.80 20.12
CA ASN A 167 -10.63 -3.37 21.44
C ASN A 167 -9.69 -2.32 22.02
N LEU A 168 -10.26 -1.20 22.40
CA LEU A 168 -9.58 -0.11 23.10
C LEU A 168 -10.22 0.07 24.47
N THR A 169 -9.40 0.16 25.51
CA THR A 169 -9.82 0.45 26.88
C THR A 169 -9.22 1.79 27.31
N PRO A 170 -9.98 2.71 27.92
CA PRO A 170 -9.42 3.96 28.41
C PRO A 170 -8.47 3.73 29.58
N ASP A 171 -7.33 4.43 29.61
CA ASP A 171 -6.45 4.52 30.76
C ASP A 171 -7.05 5.41 31.87
N GLU A 172 -6.30 5.64 32.94
CA GLU A 172 -6.71 6.48 34.07
C GLU A 172 -7.01 7.95 33.65
N ASN A 173 -6.46 8.38 32.52
CA ASN A 173 -6.65 9.73 31.95
C ASN A 173 -7.71 9.76 30.85
N GLY A 174 -8.35 8.62 30.55
CA GLY A 174 -9.33 8.48 29.47
C GLY A 174 -8.71 8.28 28.08
N ASN A 175 -7.41 8.07 27.97
CA ASN A 175 -6.75 7.83 26.68
C ASN A 175 -6.89 6.36 26.25
N PRO A 176 -7.05 6.08 24.95
CA PRO A 176 -7.20 4.72 24.48
C PRO A 176 -5.90 3.90 24.62
N VAL A 177 -6.03 2.68 25.12
CA VAL A 177 -4.99 1.65 25.16
C VAL A 177 -5.50 0.44 24.37
N ALA A 178 -4.70 -0.14 23.50
CA ALA A 178 -5.08 -1.33 22.75
C ALA A 178 -5.01 -2.57 23.65
N THR A 179 -6.08 -3.37 23.66
CA THR A 179 -6.22 -4.51 24.58
C THR A 179 -6.52 -5.83 23.87
N GLY A 180 -6.93 -5.81 22.62
CA GLY A 180 -7.20 -7.02 21.87
C GLY A 180 -7.83 -6.78 20.51
N VAL A 181 -8.12 -7.86 19.79
CA VAL A 181 -8.84 -7.83 18.52
C VAL A 181 -9.94 -8.88 18.50
N VAL A 182 -10.95 -8.64 17.69
CA VAL A 182 -12.03 -9.57 17.41
C VAL A 182 -11.88 -10.09 15.99
N ALA A 183 -11.84 -11.40 15.82
CA ALA A 183 -11.72 -12.06 14.53
C ALA A 183 -12.88 -13.02 14.27
N TYR A 184 -13.28 -13.09 13.02
CA TYR A 184 -14.25 -14.03 12.49
C TYR A 184 -13.52 -15.19 11.81
N GLU A 185 -13.71 -16.42 12.31
CA GLU A 185 -13.15 -17.61 11.68
C GLU A 185 -14.03 -18.02 10.48
N LEU A 186 -13.46 -18.00 9.28
CA LEU A 186 -14.21 -18.27 8.05
C LEU A 186 -14.76 -19.70 7.98
N ALA A 187 -14.00 -20.65 8.50
CA ALA A 187 -14.36 -22.08 8.43
C ALA A 187 -15.58 -22.45 9.28
N THR A 188 -15.81 -21.74 10.38
CA THR A 188 -16.87 -22.05 11.34
C THR A 188 -17.95 -20.97 11.44
N GLY A 189 -17.59 -19.71 11.14
CA GLY A 189 -18.38 -18.52 11.39
C GLY A 189 -18.46 -18.12 12.86
N GLU A 190 -17.50 -18.59 13.67
CA GLU A 190 -17.40 -18.22 15.09
C GLU A 190 -16.56 -16.97 15.27
N LEU A 191 -16.87 -16.20 16.31
CA LEU A 191 -16.05 -15.08 16.76
C LEU A 191 -15.01 -15.56 17.76
N HIS A 192 -13.80 -15.06 17.57
CA HIS A 192 -12.65 -15.27 18.45
C HIS A 192 -12.16 -13.92 18.97
N VAL A 193 -11.88 -13.87 20.26
CA VAL A 193 -11.30 -12.69 20.92
C VAL A 193 -9.85 -12.99 21.26
N PHE A 194 -8.95 -12.15 20.80
CA PHE A 194 -7.52 -12.24 21.09
C PHE A 194 -7.13 -11.10 22.03
N HIS A 195 -7.00 -11.41 23.31
CA HIS A 195 -6.48 -10.51 24.33
C HIS A 195 -4.97 -10.37 24.15
N ALA A 196 -4.48 -9.17 23.97
CA ALA A 196 -3.07 -8.89 23.69
C ALA A 196 -2.56 -7.68 24.46
N LYS A 197 -1.25 -7.69 24.76
CA LYS A 197 -0.56 -6.51 25.29
C LYS A 197 -0.17 -5.53 24.19
N ALA A 198 0.21 -6.07 23.02
CA ALA A 198 0.54 -5.27 21.85
C ALA A 198 -0.11 -5.85 20.58
N ILE A 199 -0.57 -4.98 19.71
CA ILE A 199 -1.23 -5.32 18.45
C ILE A 199 -0.50 -4.60 17.32
N VAL A 200 -0.10 -5.34 16.28
CA VAL A 200 0.55 -4.79 15.07
C VAL A 200 -0.37 -4.95 13.88
N PHE A 201 -0.88 -3.87 13.32
CA PHE A 201 -1.59 -3.90 12.04
C PHE A 201 -0.60 -3.96 10.87
N ALA A 202 -0.77 -4.97 10.01
CA ALA A 202 0.02 -5.21 8.80
C ALA A 202 -0.86 -5.75 7.66
N SER A 203 -2.08 -5.22 7.55
CA SER A 203 -3.16 -5.75 6.71
C SER A 203 -3.12 -5.27 5.25
N GLY A 204 -2.15 -4.44 4.87
CA GLY A 204 -2.00 -3.91 3.52
C GLY A 204 -2.92 -2.74 3.21
N GLY A 205 -2.97 -2.35 1.93
CA GLY A 205 -3.66 -1.14 1.45
C GLY A 205 -5.13 -1.32 1.09
N ALA A 206 -5.65 -0.36 0.30
CA ALA A 206 -7.07 -0.22 -0.02
C ALA A 206 -7.34 -0.01 -1.53
N GLY A 207 -6.48 -0.51 -2.42
CA GLY A 207 -6.58 -0.23 -3.85
C GLY A 207 -7.86 -0.76 -4.53
N LYS A 208 -8.63 -1.61 -3.85
CA LYS A 208 -9.94 -2.08 -4.35
C LYS A 208 -11.05 -1.01 -4.30
N ILE A 209 -10.75 0.18 -3.80
CA ILE A 209 -11.58 1.37 -4.03
C ILE A 209 -11.73 1.68 -5.53
N PHE A 210 -10.71 1.38 -6.31
CA PHE A 210 -10.69 1.58 -7.78
C PHE A 210 -11.00 0.28 -8.53
N LYS A 211 -11.62 0.41 -9.71
CA LYS A 211 -11.86 -0.72 -10.61
C LYS A 211 -10.57 -1.18 -11.26
N THR A 212 -9.84 -0.23 -11.87
CA THR A 212 -8.58 -0.47 -12.55
C THR A 212 -7.44 -0.42 -11.55
N THR A 213 -7.06 -1.59 -11.06
CA THR A 213 -6.05 -1.72 -10.00
C THR A 213 -5.19 -2.97 -10.18
N SER A 214 -3.91 -2.86 -9.84
CA SER A 214 -2.98 -3.99 -9.75
C SER A 214 -3.11 -4.76 -8.42
N ASN A 215 -3.95 -4.27 -7.51
CA ASN A 215 -4.10 -4.84 -6.17
C ASN A 215 -4.91 -6.14 -6.17
N ALA A 216 -4.52 -7.09 -5.34
CA ALA A 216 -5.29 -8.29 -5.06
C ALA A 216 -6.69 -7.95 -4.53
N HIS A 217 -7.66 -8.85 -4.76
CA HIS A 217 -9.05 -8.66 -4.31
C HIS A 217 -9.19 -8.44 -2.80
N THR A 218 -8.22 -8.85 -2.02
CA THR A 218 -8.20 -8.76 -0.56
C THR A 218 -7.65 -7.46 0.00
N LEU A 219 -7.16 -6.53 -0.85
CA LEU A 219 -6.71 -5.21 -0.43
C LEU A 219 -7.89 -4.23 -0.35
N THR A 220 -8.70 -4.43 0.66
CA THR A 220 -9.99 -3.77 0.92
C THR A 220 -9.94 -2.76 2.06
N GLY A 221 -8.75 -2.45 2.57
CA GLY A 221 -8.54 -1.41 3.59
C GLY A 221 -9.05 -1.78 4.97
N ASP A 222 -9.10 -3.06 5.31
CA ASP A 222 -9.72 -3.53 6.56
C ASP A 222 -9.11 -2.88 7.80
N GLY A 223 -7.79 -2.91 7.95
CA GLY A 223 -7.11 -2.28 9.09
C GLY A 223 -7.30 -0.77 9.15
N LEU A 224 -7.28 -0.10 7.99
CA LEU A 224 -7.57 1.33 7.89
C LEU A 224 -8.99 1.65 8.37
N GLY A 225 -9.97 0.90 7.88
CA GLY A 225 -11.37 1.08 8.25
C GLY A 225 -11.64 0.80 9.73
N ILE A 226 -11.03 -0.25 10.29
CA ILE A 226 -11.13 -0.57 11.72
C ILE A 226 -10.64 0.60 12.58
N ILE A 227 -9.45 1.11 12.30
CA ILE A 227 -8.84 2.22 13.04
C ILE A 227 -9.67 3.50 12.89
N PHE A 228 -10.11 3.82 11.67
CA PHE A 228 -10.93 4.99 11.40
C PHE A 228 -12.28 4.95 12.15
N ARG A 229 -12.91 3.78 12.24
CA ARG A 229 -14.17 3.59 12.99
C ARG A 229 -14.02 3.78 14.49
N LYS A 230 -12.81 3.65 15.03
CA LYS A 230 -12.51 3.96 16.44
C LYS A 230 -12.30 5.47 16.71
N GLY A 231 -12.48 6.32 15.70
CA GLY A 231 -12.23 7.76 15.82
C GLY A 231 -10.73 8.11 15.83
N LEU A 232 -9.87 7.15 15.49
CA LEU A 232 -8.44 7.35 15.36
C LEU A 232 -8.08 7.86 13.96
N PRO A 233 -6.98 8.63 13.82
CA PRO A 233 -6.65 9.26 12.56
C PRO A 233 -6.17 8.30 11.47
N LEU A 234 -6.42 8.69 10.22
CA LEU A 234 -5.71 8.23 9.04
C LEU A 234 -4.94 9.40 8.43
N GLU A 235 -3.71 9.17 8.02
CA GLU A 235 -2.81 10.18 7.47
C GLU A 235 -2.70 10.05 5.96
N ASP A 236 -2.73 11.18 5.23
CA ASP A 236 -2.38 11.31 3.81
C ASP A 236 -3.16 10.39 2.84
N MET A 237 -4.42 10.10 3.13
CA MET A 237 -5.26 9.17 2.36
C MET A 237 -5.63 9.67 0.96
N GLU A 238 -5.43 10.94 0.64
CA GLU A 238 -5.62 11.50 -0.71
C GLU A 238 -4.54 11.07 -1.71
N PHE A 239 -3.41 10.51 -1.23
CA PHE A 239 -2.29 10.10 -2.06
C PHE A 239 -2.34 8.61 -2.40
N PHE A 240 -2.91 8.31 -3.55
CA PHE A 240 -2.83 7.00 -4.21
C PHE A 240 -1.88 7.08 -5.40
N GLN A 241 -0.95 6.13 -5.47
CA GLN A 241 -0.04 5.99 -6.58
C GLN A 241 -0.68 5.17 -7.69
N PHE A 242 -0.67 5.70 -8.90
CA PHE A 242 -1.01 4.96 -10.11
C PHE A 242 0.29 4.45 -10.74
N HIS A 243 0.43 3.13 -10.86
CA HIS A 243 1.57 2.55 -11.56
C HIS A 243 1.40 2.79 -13.07
N PRO A 244 2.41 3.34 -13.76
CA PRO A 244 2.27 3.69 -15.18
C PRO A 244 1.87 2.50 -16.06
N THR A 245 2.51 1.35 -15.86
CA THR A 245 2.40 0.21 -16.74
C THR A 245 1.55 -0.92 -16.14
N GLY A 246 0.23 -0.73 -16.12
CA GLY A 246 -0.75 -1.83 -16.06
C GLY A 246 -1.13 -2.29 -17.46
N LEU A 247 -1.44 -3.58 -17.64
CA LEU A 247 -2.01 -4.07 -18.90
C LEU A 247 -3.31 -3.30 -19.20
N ALA A 248 -3.40 -2.70 -20.38
CA ALA A 248 -4.52 -1.84 -20.75
C ALA A 248 -5.86 -2.58 -20.64
N GLY A 249 -6.84 -1.95 -19.99
CA GLY A 249 -8.17 -2.49 -19.72
C GLY A 249 -8.26 -3.53 -18.59
N LEU A 250 -7.14 -4.10 -18.13
CA LEU A 250 -7.10 -5.14 -17.10
C LEU A 250 -6.50 -4.66 -15.77
N GLY A 251 -5.58 -3.71 -15.82
CA GLY A 251 -4.89 -3.20 -14.64
C GLY A 251 -3.80 -4.13 -14.05
N ILE A 252 -3.57 -5.29 -14.65
CA ILE A 252 -2.54 -6.24 -14.20
C ILE A 252 -1.16 -5.60 -14.34
N LEU A 253 -0.35 -5.69 -13.29
CA LEU A 253 0.95 -5.04 -13.20
C LEU A 253 1.94 -5.57 -14.24
N ILE A 254 2.50 -4.67 -15.03
CA ILE A 254 3.76 -4.85 -15.75
C ILE A 254 4.83 -4.03 -15.03
N SER A 255 5.74 -4.72 -14.38
CA SER A 255 6.73 -4.11 -13.50
C SER A 255 7.53 -2.99 -14.16
N GLU A 256 7.86 -1.98 -13.38
CA GLU A 256 8.83 -0.93 -13.76
C GLU A 256 10.22 -1.50 -14.12
N ALA A 257 10.52 -2.73 -13.68
CA ALA A 257 11.73 -3.45 -14.08
C ALA A 257 11.90 -3.53 -15.60
N VAL A 258 10.80 -3.60 -16.36
CA VAL A 258 10.83 -3.61 -17.84
C VAL A 258 11.47 -2.32 -18.37
N ARG A 259 11.08 -1.17 -17.82
CA ARG A 259 11.72 0.12 -18.17
C ARG A 259 13.16 0.20 -17.67
N GLY A 260 13.44 -0.41 -16.53
CA GLY A 260 14.81 -0.57 -15.99
C GLY A 260 15.73 -1.39 -16.88
N GLU A 261 15.19 -2.40 -17.57
CA GLU A 261 15.95 -3.22 -18.54
C GLU A 261 15.97 -2.61 -19.96
N GLY A 262 15.38 -1.41 -20.15
CA GLY A 262 15.45 -0.66 -21.40
C GLY A 262 14.13 -0.53 -22.16
N GLY A 263 13.00 -0.95 -21.59
CA GLY A 263 11.67 -0.76 -22.21
C GLY A 263 11.33 0.70 -22.42
N ILE A 264 10.71 1.02 -23.55
CA ILE A 264 10.42 2.38 -24.02
C ILE A 264 8.91 2.58 -24.15
N LEU A 265 8.39 3.66 -23.56
CA LEU A 265 6.99 4.06 -23.74
C LEU A 265 6.83 4.85 -25.05
N ARG A 266 5.85 4.43 -25.89
CA ARG A 266 5.56 5.07 -27.17
C ARG A 266 4.08 5.40 -27.30
N ASN A 267 3.80 6.55 -27.95
CA ASN A 267 2.45 6.94 -28.37
C ASN A 267 2.11 6.36 -29.76
N VAL A 268 0.94 6.72 -30.31
CA VAL A 268 0.46 6.24 -31.60
C VAL A 268 1.39 6.61 -32.76
N ASP A 269 2.13 7.71 -32.66
CA ASP A 269 3.09 8.15 -33.67
C ASP A 269 4.45 7.43 -33.58
N GLY A 270 4.59 6.48 -32.63
CA GLY A 270 5.85 5.78 -32.35
C GLY A 270 6.87 6.62 -31.59
N GLU A 271 6.50 7.82 -31.14
CA GLU A 271 7.38 8.73 -30.41
C GLU A 271 7.66 8.22 -29.00
N ARG A 272 8.93 8.26 -28.55
CA ARG A 272 9.32 8.09 -27.17
C ARG A 272 8.98 9.37 -26.39
N PHE A 273 7.71 9.57 -26.06
CA PHE A 273 7.18 10.83 -25.53
C PHE A 273 7.79 11.26 -24.20
N MET A 274 8.33 10.32 -23.40
CA MET A 274 9.00 10.67 -22.14
C MET A 274 10.23 11.56 -22.30
N GLU A 275 10.82 11.66 -23.49
CA GLU A 275 11.89 12.62 -23.78
C GLU A 275 11.44 14.08 -23.66
N ARG A 276 10.14 14.35 -23.88
CA ARG A 276 9.56 15.70 -23.72
C ARG A 276 9.26 16.03 -22.25
N TYR A 277 8.82 15.02 -21.47
CA TYR A 277 8.35 15.22 -20.09
C TYR A 277 9.47 15.11 -19.05
N ALA A 278 10.47 14.28 -19.31
CA ALA A 278 11.60 14.03 -18.39
C ALA A 278 12.90 13.79 -19.19
N PRO A 279 13.52 14.85 -19.75
CA PRO A 279 14.62 14.71 -20.71
C PRO A 279 15.88 14.03 -20.14
N THR A 280 16.10 14.09 -18.83
CA THR A 280 17.31 13.52 -18.19
C THR A 280 17.22 12.00 -18.03
N ILE A 281 16.13 11.49 -17.47
CA ILE A 281 16.00 10.06 -17.14
C ILE A 281 14.84 9.36 -17.89
N LYS A 282 14.09 10.09 -18.69
CA LYS A 282 13.08 9.61 -19.64
C LYS A 282 12.08 8.62 -18.99
N ASP A 283 11.98 7.41 -19.53
CA ASP A 283 11.08 6.36 -19.05
C ASP A 283 11.37 5.91 -17.61
N LEU A 284 12.51 6.29 -17.03
CA LEU A 284 12.89 6.07 -15.63
C LEU A 284 12.52 7.26 -14.72
N ALA A 285 11.66 8.18 -15.17
CA ALA A 285 11.09 9.19 -14.29
C ALA A 285 10.22 8.56 -13.20
N PRO A 286 9.98 9.25 -12.07
CA PRO A 286 9.07 8.78 -11.02
C PRO A 286 7.68 8.45 -11.56
N ARG A 287 7.01 7.53 -10.90
CA ARG A 287 5.73 6.94 -11.36
C ARG A 287 4.64 7.97 -11.60
N ASP A 288 4.52 8.97 -10.71
CA ASP A 288 3.54 10.04 -10.85
C ASP A 288 3.75 10.86 -12.14
N ILE A 289 5.00 11.18 -12.46
CA ILE A 289 5.36 11.90 -13.69
C ILE A 289 5.03 11.06 -14.92
N VAL A 290 5.43 9.79 -14.94
CA VAL A 290 5.17 8.90 -16.07
C VAL A 290 3.67 8.68 -16.26
N ALA A 291 2.92 8.40 -15.18
CA ALA A 291 1.48 8.18 -15.26
C ALA A 291 0.73 9.40 -15.81
N ARG A 292 1.07 10.60 -15.29
CA ARG A 292 0.50 11.86 -15.83
C ARG A 292 0.83 12.06 -17.32
N SER A 293 2.08 11.80 -17.72
CA SER A 293 2.50 11.93 -19.10
C SER A 293 1.72 11.01 -20.04
N MET A 294 1.50 9.75 -19.63
CA MET A 294 0.70 8.79 -20.39
C MET A 294 -0.76 9.24 -20.56
N VAL A 295 -1.37 9.73 -19.47
CA VAL A 295 -2.74 10.26 -19.53
C VAL A 295 -2.81 11.49 -20.45
N GLN A 296 -1.81 12.38 -20.40
CA GLN A 296 -1.73 13.54 -21.28
C GLN A 296 -1.62 13.14 -22.77
N GLU A 297 -0.83 12.10 -23.10
CA GLU A 297 -0.76 11.58 -24.47
C GLU A 297 -2.15 11.12 -24.96
N VAL A 298 -2.87 10.39 -24.13
CA VAL A 298 -4.24 9.95 -24.46
C VAL A 298 -5.21 11.13 -24.59
N LEU A 299 -5.23 12.06 -23.65
CA LEU A 299 -6.11 13.24 -23.68
C LEU A 299 -5.85 14.15 -24.89
N GLN A 300 -4.60 14.21 -25.36
CA GLN A 300 -4.22 14.98 -26.54
C GLN A 300 -4.41 14.22 -27.86
N GLY A 301 -5.07 13.05 -27.81
CA GLY A 301 -5.42 12.26 -28.99
C GLY A 301 -4.28 11.43 -29.59
N ARG A 302 -3.15 11.33 -28.87
CA ARG A 302 -1.99 10.50 -29.27
C ARG A 302 -1.99 9.10 -28.64
N GLY A 303 -3.10 8.68 -28.08
CA GLY A 303 -3.29 7.31 -27.60
C GLY A 303 -3.30 6.28 -28.74
N CYS A 304 -2.94 5.04 -28.40
CA CYS A 304 -2.93 3.88 -29.28
C CYS A 304 -4.26 3.12 -29.23
N GLY A 305 -4.44 2.21 -30.18
CA GLY A 305 -5.61 1.33 -30.26
C GLY A 305 -6.84 1.97 -30.87
N PRO A 306 -7.93 1.20 -31.07
CA PRO A 306 -9.13 1.65 -31.75
C PRO A 306 -9.84 2.80 -30.99
N ASN A 307 -9.75 2.82 -29.66
CA ASN A 307 -10.34 3.85 -28.80
C ASN A 307 -9.38 4.99 -28.45
N LYS A 308 -8.11 4.88 -28.82
CA LYS A 308 -7.04 5.83 -28.47
C LYS A 308 -6.87 6.04 -26.96
N ASP A 309 -7.06 5.00 -26.16
CA ASP A 309 -7.20 5.04 -24.70
C ASP A 309 -6.02 4.42 -23.94
N TYR A 310 -4.93 4.04 -24.62
CA TYR A 310 -3.70 3.52 -24.01
C TYR A 310 -2.45 3.98 -24.78
N VAL A 311 -1.29 3.69 -24.23
CA VAL A 311 0.02 3.80 -24.90
C VAL A 311 0.68 2.43 -24.94
N VAL A 312 1.82 2.28 -25.60
CA VAL A 312 2.50 0.98 -25.70
C VAL A 312 3.87 1.00 -25.02
N LEU A 313 4.22 -0.12 -24.42
CA LEU A 313 5.53 -0.41 -23.86
C LEU A 313 6.30 -1.29 -24.85
N ASP A 314 7.31 -0.74 -25.48
CA ASP A 314 8.13 -1.38 -26.50
C ASP A 314 9.38 -2.00 -25.89
N VAL A 315 9.52 -3.32 -26.03
CA VAL A 315 10.70 -4.11 -25.64
C VAL A 315 11.27 -4.91 -26.79
N THR A 316 10.76 -4.74 -28.01
CA THR A 316 11.13 -5.52 -29.20
C THR A 316 12.61 -5.40 -29.60
N HIS A 317 13.28 -4.34 -29.11
CA HIS A 317 14.72 -4.11 -29.32
C HIS A 317 15.61 -4.82 -28.28
N ILE A 318 15.02 -5.40 -27.23
CA ILE A 318 15.76 -6.12 -26.18
C ILE A 318 15.92 -7.60 -26.58
N PRO A 319 17.11 -8.19 -26.46
CA PRO A 319 17.31 -9.60 -26.81
C PRO A 319 16.36 -10.52 -26.02
N GLU A 320 15.73 -11.48 -26.72
CA GLU A 320 14.78 -12.42 -26.12
C GLU A 320 15.39 -13.20 -24.95
N GLU A 321 16.67 -13.59 -25.04
CA GLU A 321 17.39 -14.26 -23.95
C GLU A 321 17.40 -13.40 -22.68
N THR A 322 17.60 -12.08 -22.80
CA THR A 322 17.56 -11.14 -21.66
C THR A 322 16.16 -11.05 -21.07
N LEU A 323 15.13 -10.93 -21.93
CA LEU A 323 13.73 -10.88 -21.50
C LEU A 323 13.35 -12.14 -20.72
N ASN A 324 13.65 -13.31 -21.25
CA ASN A 324 13.35 -14.59 -20.63
C ASN A 324 14.14 -14.83 -19.32
N ALA A 325 15.37 -14.31 -19.21
CA ALA A 325 16.18 -14.47 -18.01
C ALA A 325 15.74 -13.54 -16.87
N LYS A 326 15.32 -12.30 -17.19
CA LYS A 326 15.06 -11.25 -16.19
C LYS A 326 13.60 -10.95 -15.95
N LEU A 327 12.72 -11.23 -16.90
CA LEU A 327 11.33 -10.83 -16.93
C LEU A 327 10.38 -11.98 -17.39
N PRO A 328 10.60 -13.23 -16.95
CA PRO A 328 9.86 -14.38 -17.49
C PRO A 328 8.35 -14.31 -17.24
N ASP A 329 7.91 -13.89 -16.05
CA ASP A 329 6.47 -13.79 -15.71
C ASP A 329 5.79 -12.67 -16.49
N ILE A 330 6.48 -11.55 -16.70
CA ILE A 330 5.94 -10.41 -17.46
C ILE A 330 5.71 -10.79 -18.93
N MET A 331 6.65 -11.54 -19.51
CA MET A 331 6.49 -12.07 -20.86
C MET A 331 5.26 -12.97 -20.95
N GLU A 332 5.09 -13.87 -19.99
CA GLU A 332 3.96 -14.79 -19.92
C GLU A 332 2.63 -14.04 -19.70
N PHE A 333 2.59 -13.02 -18.85
CA PHE A 333 1.37 -12.23 -18.60
C PHE A 333 0.86 -11.53 -19.86
N SER A 334 1.75 -10.95 -20.64
CA SER A 334 1.37 -10.28 -21.90
C SER A 334 0.78 -11.27 -22.91
N ARG A 335 1.40 -12.44 -23.04
CA ARG A 335 0.92 -13.52 -23.93
C ARG A 335 -0.41 -14.08 -23.45
N THR A 336 -0.53 -14.37 -22.15
CA THR A 336 -1.71 -15.02 -21.57
C THR A 336 -2.93 -14.11 -21.53
N TYR A 337 -2.77 -12.87 -21.10
CA TYR A 337 -3.90 -11.97 -20.83
C TYR A 337 -4.28 -11.09 -22.02
N LEU A 338 -3.34 -10.72 -22.88
CA LEU A 338 -3.60 -9.88 -24.05
C LEU A 338 -3.41 -10.59 -25.39
N GLY A 339 -2.79 -11.78 -25.40
CA GLY A 339 -2.42 -12.45 -26.64
C GLY A 339 -1.27 -11.75 -27.38
N VAL A 340 -0.52 -10.88 -26.71
CA VAL A 340 0.57 -10.07 -27.26
C VAL A 340 1.91 -10.72 -26.91
N ASP A 341 2.75 -11.00 -27.92
CA ASP A 341 4.13 -11.46 -27.68
C ASP A 341 5.09 -10.27 -27.63
N PRO A 342 5.61 -9.91 -26.43
CA PRO A 342 6.49 -8.75 -26.26
C PRO A 342 7.78 -8.80 -27.07
N VAL A 343 8.22 -9.98 -27.52
CA VAL A 343 9.40 -10.12 -28.40
C VAL A 343 9.17 -9.51 -29.77
N THR A 344 7.95 -9.59 -30.27
CA THR A 344 7.59 -9.22 -31.65
C THR A 344 6.76 -7.95 -31.78
N GLU A 345 6.02 -7.58 -30.72
CA GLU A 345 5.14 -6.41 -30.73
C GLU A 345 5.07 -5.71 -29.38
N PRO A 346 4.85 -4.37 -29.36
CA PRO A 346 4.74 -3.60 -28.14
C PRO A 346 3.51 -3.97 -27.33
N VAL A 347 3.63 -3.91 -25.99
CA VAL A 347 2.58 -4.27 -25.02
C VAL A 347 1.67 -3.06 -24.75
N PRO A 348 0.34 -3.15 -24.92
CA PRO A 348 -0.61 -2.12 -24.52
C PRO A 348 -0.61 -1.91 -23.00
N VAL A 349 -0.37 -0.67 -22.54
CA VAL A 349 -0.29 -0.32 -21.11
C VAL A 349 -1.02 0.99 -20.81
N PHE A 350 -1.57 1.09 -19.60
CA PHE A 350 -2.17 2.31 -19.08
C PHE A 350 -2.03 2.39 -17.54
N PRO A 351 -2.05 3.59 -16.92
CA PRO A 351 -1.94 3.72 -15.47
C PRO A 351 -3.00 2.92 -14.71
N THR A 352 -2.57 2.24 -13.65
CA THR A 352 -3.40 1.41 -12.78
C THR A 352 -3.19 1.79 -11.31
N CYS A 353 -4.26 1.86 -10.52
CA CYS A 353 -4.15 2.09 -9.07
C CYS A 353 -3.28 1.00 -8.45
N HIS A 354 -2.28 1.37 -7.66
CA HIS A 354 -1.22 0.45 -7.26
C HIS A 354 -0.87 0.47 -5.78
N TYR A 355 -0.78 1.64 -5.14
CA TYR A 355 -0.30 1.78 -3.77
C TYR A 355 -0.92 3.00 -3.08
N VAL A 356 -1.32 2.85 -1.82
CA VAL A 356 -1.70 3.97 -0.97
C VAL A 356 -0.48 4.43 -0.15
N MET A 357 -0.10 5.71 -0.27
CA MET A 357 0.99 6.28 0.52
C MET A 357 0.57 6.59 1.95
N GLY A 358 -0.68 6.96 2.13
CA GLY A 358 -1.29 7.20 3.43
C GLY A 358 -1.59 5.93 4.21
N GLY A 359 -2.08 6.10 5.44
CA GLY A 359 -2.42 4.98 6.31
C GLY A 359 -2.57 5.36 7.76
N ILE A 360 -2.44 4.39 8.66
CA ILE A 360 -2.38 4.60 10.11
C ILE A 360 -1.10 5.38 10.41
N PRO A 361 -1.18 6.60 10.96
CA PRO A 361 0.01 7.38 11.26
C PRO A 361 0.86 6.69 12.33
N THR A 362 2.16 6.58 12.10
CA THR A 362 3.10 5.98 13.04
C THR A 362 4.35 6.83 13.21
N ASN A 363 5.03 6.64 14.33
CA ASN A 363 6.41 7.08 14.47
C ASN A 363 7.38 6.05 13.85
N ILE A 364 8.67 6.33 13.91
CA ILE A 364 9.75 5.47 13.36
C ILE A 364 9.88 4.09 14.02
N HIS A 365 9.20 3.84 15.13
CA HIS A 365 9.13 2.54 15.84
C HIS A 365 7.86 1.77 15.51
N GLY A 366 7.01 2.30 14.62
CA GLY A 366 5.73 1.69 14.26
C GLY A 366 4.62 1.89 15.28
N GLU A 367 4.83 2.69 16.33
CA GLU A 367 3.79 3.04 17.30
C GLU A 367 2.74 3.92 16.63
N ALA A 368 1.46 3.50 16.68
CA ALA A 368 0.36 4.25 16.10
C ALA A 368 0.09 5.55 16.85
N LEU A 369 -0.12 6.64 16.12
CA LEU A 369 -0.39 7.96 16.67
C LEU A 369 -1.89 8.19 16.87
N ARG A 370 -2.27 8.75 18.00
CA ARG A 370 -3.62 9.24 18.29
C ARG A 370 -3.86 10.64 17.72
N ASP A 371 -2.80 11.43 17.73
CA ASP A 371 -2.76 12.81 17.26
C ASP A 371 -1.32 13.12 16.76
N ASN A 372 -0.97 14.38 16.55
CA ASN A 372 0.34 14.76 16.02
C ASN A 372 1.54 14.38 16.90
N GLU A 373 1.35 14.11 18.19
CA GLU A 373 2.43 13.95 19.17
C GLU A 373 2.32 12.68 20.02
N ASN A 374 1.08 12.20 20.25
CA ASN A 374 0.84 11.13 21.22
C ASN A 374 0.60 9.79 20.55
N VAL A 375 1.26 8.76 21.05
CA VAL A 375 1.05 7.36 20.63
C VAL A 375 -0.16 6.75 21.36
N ILE A 376 -0.66 5.65 20.79
CA ILE A 376 -1.67 4.80 21.41
C ILE A 376 -0.93 3.61 22.02
N PRO A 377 -0.84 3.49 23.38
CA PRO A 377 -0.14 2.39 24.00
C PRO A 377 -0.66 1.02 23.52
N GLY A 378 0.27 0.13 23.17
CA GLY A 378 -0.03 -1.21 22.70
C GLY A 378 -0.53 -1.31 21.24
N LEU A 379 -0.60 -0.20 20.48
CA LEU A 379 -1.02 -0.22 19.09
C LEU A 379 0.14 0.15 18.16
N TYR A 380 0.36 -0.70 17.15
CA TYR A 380 1.43 -0.58 16.16
C TYR A 380 0.89 -0.79 14.75
N ALA A 381 1.61 -0.28 13.75
CA ALA A 381 1.33 -0.58 12.35
C ALA A 381 2.61 -0.59 11.52
N ALA A 382 2.66 -1.40 10.47
CA ALA A 382 3.78 -1.48 9.54
C ALA A 382 3.34 -1.89 8.13
N GLY A 383 4.11 -1.50 7.12
CA GLY A 383 3.83 -1.74 5.72
C GLY A 383 2.73 -0.81 5.18
N GLU A 384 2.05 -1.21 4.11
CA GLU A 384 1.13 -0.34 3.37
C GLU A 384 -0.12 0.11 4.17
N VAL A 385 -0.47 -0.55 5.27
CA VAL A 385 -1.53 -0.08 6.17
C VAL A 385 -1.09 1.11 7.03
N ALA A 386 0.22 1.28 7.21
CA ALA A 386 0.82 2.32 8.04
C ALA A 386 1.29 3.51 7.20
N CYS A 387 1.36 4.67 7.84
CA CYS A 387 1.98 5.87 7.31
C CYS A 387 3.05 6.37 8.29
N VAL A 388 4.29 5.94 8.11
CA VAL A 388 5.47 6.52 8.77
C VAL A 388 5.97 7.75 8.02
N SER A 389 5.23 8.17 7.00
CA SER A 389 5.50 9.30 6.11
C SER A 389 6.82 9.19 5.32
N VAL A 390 7.28 7.95 5.06
CA VAL A 390 8.51 7.68 4.30
C VAL A 390 8.30 7.79 2.78
N HIS A 391 7.07 7.63 2.31
CA HIS A 391 6.74 7.69 0.89
C HIS A 391 6.22 9.05 0.43
N GLY A 392 5.85 9.91 1.36
CA GLY A 392 5.29 11.23 1.06
C GLY A 392 4.08 11.14 0.13
N SER A 393 4.09 11.97 -0.90
CA SER A 393 3.00 12.01 -1.87
C SER A 393 3.16 11.05 -3.06
N ASN A 394 4.31 10.37 -3.19
CA ASN A 394 4.60 9.42 -4.27
C ASN A 394 5.75 8.48 -3.89
N ARG A 395 5.46 7.19 -3.80
CA ARG A 395 6.45 6.17 -3.43
C ARG A 395 7.43 5.88 -4.56
N LEU A 396 8.70 5.89 -4.25
CA LEU A 396 9.75 5.42 -5.16
C LEU A 396 9.60 3.91 -5.43
N GLY A 397 9.80 3.48 -6.65
CA GLY A 397 9.81 2.06 -7.01
C GLY A 397 10.79 1.28 -6.12
N THR A 398 10.41 0.07 -5.72
CA THR A 398 11.17 -0.84 -4.84
C THR A 398 11.27 -0.45 -3.36
N ASN A 399 10.90 0.77 -2.98
CA ASN A 399 10.84 1.18 -1.57
C ASN A 399 9.74 0.46 -0.77
N SER A 400 8.67 -0.08 -1.40
CA SER A 400 7.62 -0.78 -0.64
C SER A 400 8.10 -2.10 -0.03
N LEU A 401 8.88 -2.88 -0.79
CA LEU A 401 9.47 -4.12 -0.26
C LEU A 401 10.54 -3.82 0.80
N LEU A 402 11.18 -2.67 0.71
CA LEU A 402 12.11 -2.20 1.71
C LEU A 402 11.38 -1.75 2.98
N ASP A 403 10.35 -0.93 2.85
CA ASP A 403 9.51 -0.44 3.95
C ASP A 403 8.99 -1.60 4.81
N ILE A 404 8.36 -2.62 4.21
CA ILE A 404 7.84 -3.77 4.96
C ILE A 404 8.93 -4.51 5.75
N ASN A 405 10.15 -4.55 5.25
CA ASN A 405 11.27 -5.22 5.93
C ASN A 405 11.89 -4.34 7.03
N VAL A 406 12.09 -3.06 6.80
CA VAL A 406 12.67 -2.13 7.79
C VAL A 406 11.65 -1.83 8.89
N PHE A 407 10.47 -1.30 8.54
CA PHE A 407 9.50 -0.89 9.56
C PHE A 407 8.70 -2.05 10.13
N GLY A 408 8.53 -3.15 9.40
CA GLY A 408 8.00 -4.41 9.96
C GLY A 408 8.90 -4.96 11.06
N ARG A 409 10.23 -4.94 10.84
CA ARG A 409 11.23 -5.30 11.86
C ARG A 409 11.14 -4.39 13.08
N ARG A 410 11.15 -3.07 12.88
CA ARG A 410 11.10 -2.08 13.95
C ARG A 410 9.83 -2.19 14.79
N ALA A 411 8.67 -2.31 14.14
CA ALA A 411 7.39 -2.49 14.83
C ALA A 411 7.34 -3.80 15.63
N GLY A 412 7.87 -4.91 15.08
CA GLY A 412 7.92 -6.19 15.78
C GLY A 412 8.79 -6.16 17.04
N ILE A 413 9.93 -5.48 16.98
CA ILE A 413 10.82 -5.29 18.13
C ILE A 413 10.13 -4.42 19.18
N ALA A 414 9.61 -3.26 18.78
CA ALA A 414 8.98 -2.32 19.70
C ALA A 414 7.73 -2.91 20.39
N ALA A 415 6.90 -3.62 19.64
CA ALA A 415 5.73 -4.31 20.17
C ALA A 415 6.11 -5.38 21.21
N ALA A 416 7.16 -6.17 20.95
CA ALA A 416 7.63 -7.17 21.89
C ALA A 416 8.23 -6.55 23.15
N GLU A 417 9.03 -5.50 23.01
CA GLU A 417 9.62 -4.77 24.17
C GLU A 417 8.53 -4.16 25.05
N TYR A 418 7.51 -3.53 24.41
CA TYR A 418 6.35 -3.03 25.14
C TYR A 418 5.63 -4.16 25.89
N ALA A 419 5.35 -5.28 25.22
CA ALA A 419 4.63 -6.40 25.80
C ALA A 419 5.39 -7.04 26.99
N LEU A 420 6.72 -7.09 26.93
CA LEU A 420 7.56 -7.60 28.03
C LEU A 420 7.63 -6.64 29.22
N GLY A 421 7.48 -5.35 28.98
CA GLY A 421 7.52 -4.30 30.02
C GLY A 421 6.17 -3.98 30.67
N HIS A 422 5.06 -4.54 30.16
CA HIS A 422 3.72 -4.21 30.62
C HIS A 422 2.89 -5.46 30.92
N ASP A 423 1.97 -5.33 31.87
CA ASP A 423 0.95 -6.34 32.13
C ASP A 423 -0.23 -6.22 31.16
N PHE A 424 -1.10 -7.24 31.16
CA PHE A 424 -2.34 -7.20 30.41
C PHE A 424 -3.29 -6.16 30.98
N VAL A 425 -3.74 -5.23 30.14
CA VAL A 425 -4.81 -4.29 30.47
C VAL A 425 -6.15 -5.01 30.30
N GLU A 426 -7.10 -4.75 31.18
CA GLU A 426 -8.42 -5.35 31.14
C GLU A 426 -9.17 -4.96 29.87
N MET A 427 -9.82 -5.94 29.22
CA MET A 427 -10.61 -5.72 28.03
C MET A 427 -11.99 -5.15 28.38
N PRO A 428 -12.71 -4.53 27.41
CA PRO A 428 -14.11 -4.20 27.59
C PRO A 428 -14.93 -5.45 27.99
N GLU A 429 -15.96 -5.25 28.82
CA GLU A 429 -16.81 -6.35 29.34
C GLU A 429 -17.42 -7.21 28.22
N ASN A 430 -17.83 -6.56 27.13
CA ASN A 430 -18.43 -7.19 25.96
C ASN A 430 -17.62 -6.87 24.68
N PRO A 431 -16.46 -7.50 24.50
CA PRO A 431 -15.50 -7.11 23.45
C PRO A 431 -16.00 -7.39 22.02
N THR A 432 -17.02 -8.23 21.82
CA THR A 432 -17.55 -8.61 20.52
C THR A 432 -18.77 -7.83 20.06
N THR A 433 -19.37 -7.00 20.92
CA THR A 433 -20.67 -6.34 20.66
C THR A 433 -20.70 -5.60 19.31
N VAL A 434 -19.67 -4.79 19.03
CA VAL A 434 -19.62 -4.03 17.78
C VAL A 434 -19.65 -4.93 16.55
N VAL A 435 -18.93 -6.04 16.60
CA VAL A 435 -18.88 -7.03 15.50
C VAL A 435 -20.19 -7.80 15.40
N GLU A 436 -20.75 -8.25 16.52
CA GLU A 436 -22.02 -8.97 16.57
C GLU A 436 -23.17 -8.14 15.99
N ASP A 437 -23.25 -6.87 16.37
CA ASP A 437 -24.25 -5.93 15.85
C ASP A 437 -24.10 -5.72 14.34
N GLN A 438 -22.87 -5.52 13.86
CA GLN A 438 -22.58 -5.36 12.43
C GLN A 438 -22.97 -6.61 11.64
N LEU A 439 -22.54 -7.79 12.07
CA LEU A 439 -22.83 -9.04 11.37
C LEU A 439 -24.33 -9.36 11.40
N SER A 440 -24.99 -9.12 12.53
CA SER A 440 -26.44 -9.31 12.68
C SER A 440 -27.23 -8.41 11.74
N LEU A 441 -26.83 -7.13 11.61
CA LEU A 441 -27.44 -6.20 10.68
C LEU A 441 -27.28 -6.67 9.22
N LEU A 442 -26.09 -7.07 8.80
CA LEU A 442 -25.80 -7.53 7.43
C LEU A 442 -26.55 -8.83 7.08
N LEU A 443 -26.73 -9.73 8.05
CA LEU A 443 -27.44 -10.99 7.87
C LEU A 443 -28.96 -10.87 7.97
N SER A 444 -29.49 -9.73 8.46
CA SER A 444 -30.93 -9.52 8.55
C SER A 444 -31.58 -9.31 7.17
N GLU A 445 -32.88 -9.58 7.06
CA GLU A 445 -33.65 -9.36 5.83
C GLU A 445 -34.32 -7.99 5.85
N HIS A 446 -33.53 -6.92 5.64
CA HIS A 446 -34.06 -5.56 5.77
C HIS A 446 -33.88 -4.69 4.52
N GLY A 447 -33.31 -5.20 3.45
CA GLY A 447 -33.03 -4.40 2.26
C GLY A 447 -33.18 -5.14 0.94
N ASN A 448 -32.92 -4.45 -0.15
CA ASN A 448 -33.02 -4.97 -1.51
C ASN A 448 -31.81 -4.60 -2.40
N GLU A 449 -30.78 -4.01 -1.82
CA GLU A 449 -29.57 -3.62 -2.54
C GLU A 449 -28.54 -4.76 -2.54
N ARG A 450 -27.84 -4.93 -3.65
CA ARG A 450 -26.80 -5.96 -3.80
C ARG A 450 -25.42 -5.38 -3.56
N VAL A 451 -24.60 -6.11 -2.82
CA VAL A 451 -23.19 -5.74 -2.56
C VAL A 451 -22.41 -5.50 -3.85
N ALA A 452 -22.57 -6.37 -4.83
CA ALA A 452 -21.84 -6.29 -6.11
C ALA A 452 -22.19 -5.03 -6.91
N ASP A 453 -23.44 -4.58 -6.88
CA ASP A 453 -23.90 -3.41 -7.62
C ASP A 453 -23.29 -2.13 -7.02
N ILE A 454 -23.38 -1.96 -5.69
CA ILE A 454 -22.79 -0.83 -4.97
C ILE A 454 -21.27 -0.78 -5.16
N ARG A 455 -20.59 -1.94 -5.08
CA ARG A 455 -19.14 -2.02 -5.32
C ARG A 455 -18.78 -1.59 -6.74
N THR A 456 -19.50 -2.07 -7.73
CA THR A 456 -19.25 -1.72 -9.14
C THR A 456 -19.42 -0.23 -9.38
N GLU A 457 -20.45 0.37 -8.82
CA GLU A 457 -20.70 1.81 -8.92
C GLU A 457 -19.64 2.62 -8.17
N LEU A 458 -19.25 2.22 -6.95
CA LEU A 458 -18.15 2.86 -6.22
C LEU A 458 -16.86 2.88 -7.06
N GLN A 459 -16.47 1.74 -7.59
CA GLN A 459 -15.25 1.59 -8.37
C GLN A 459 -15.30 2.42 -9.66
N ALA A 460 -16.44 2.48 -10.33
CA ALA A 460 -16.63 3.33 -11.52
C ALA A 460 -16.55 4.82 -11.18
N THR A 461 -17.17 5.24 -10.08
CA THR A 461 -17.10 6.62 -9.58
C THR A 461 -15.66 7.04 -9.29
N MET A 462 -14.89 6.20 -8.59
CA MET A 462 -13.53 6.52 -8.22
C MET A 462 -12.58 6.55 -9.44
N ASP A 463 -12.72 5.61 -10.38
CA ASP A 463 -11.96 5.62 -11.64
C ASP A 463 -12.26 6.89 -12.47
N SER A 464 -13.51 7.34 -12.48
CA SER A 464 -13.93 8.48 -13.31
C SER A 464 -13.61 9.84 -12.69
N HIS A 465 -13.66 9.97 -11.35
CA HIS A 465 -13.66 11.26 -10.68
C HIS A 465 -12.47 11.50 -9.73
N ALA A 466 -11.76 10.46 -9.31
CA ALA A 466 -10.69 10.56 -8.32
C ALA A 466 -9.40 9.82 -8.73
N SER A 467 -9.19 9.58 -10.02
CA SER A 467 -8.05 8.86 -10.58
C SER A 467 -6.78 9.73 -10.66
N VAL A 468 -5.99 9.60 -11.73
CA VAL A 468 -4.70 10.31 -11.91
C VAL A 468 -4.89 11.83 -11.91
N TYR A 469 -5.88 12.35 -12.66
CA TYR A 469 -6.25 13.75 -12.66
C TYR A 469 -7.58 13.98 -11.95
N ARG A 470 -7.67 15.13 -11.25
CA ARG A 470 -8.80 15.51 -10.42
C ARG A 470 -9.10 17.00 -10.59
N THR A 471 -10.36 17.38 -10.41
CA THR A 471 -10.79 18.79 -10.31
C THR A 471 -11.73 18.95 -9.13
N GLU A 472 -12.01 20.19 -8.71
CA GLU A 472 -13.01 20.44 -7.66
C GLU A 472 -14.38 19.89 -8.05
N GLU A 473 -14.76 20.03 -9.33
CA GLU A 473 -16.02 19.52 -9.87
C GLU A 473 -16.11 18.00 -9.79
N THR A 474 -15.10 17.28 -10.31
CA THR A 474 -15.09 15.80 -10.30
C THR A 474 -15.04 15.25 -8.88
N LEU A 475 -14.26 15.86 -7.98
CA LEU A 475 -14.19 15.44 -6.58
C LEU A 475 -15.49 15.71 -5.81
N LYS A 476 -16.20 16.82 -6.06
CA LYS A 476 -17.53 17.07 -5.48
C LYS A 476 -18.56 16.07 -5.98
N GLN A 477 -18.50 15.69 -7.25
CA GLN A 477 -19.36 14.64 -7.78
C GLN A 477 -19.05 13.30 -7.11
N ALA A 478 -17.76 12.93 -7.00
CA ALA A 478 -17.34 11.72 -6.29
C ALA A 478 -17.86 11.69 -4.85
N LEU A 479 -17.76 12.80 -4.11
CA LEU A 479 -18.25 12.89 -2.74
C LEU A 479 -19.77 12.65 -2.67
N THR A 480 -20.53 13.28 -3.56
CA THR A 480 -21.99 13.10 -3.64
C THR A 480 -22.36 11.65 -3.92
N ASP A 481 -21.68 11.03 -4.89
CA ASP A 481 -21.94 9.64 -5.29
C ASP A 481 -21.57 8.66 -4.18
N VAL A 482 -20.40 8.83 -3.55
CA VAL A 482 -19.96 7.97 -2.43
C VAL A 482 -20.93 8.07 -1.24
N GLN A 483 -21.40 9.27 -0.90
CA GLN A 483 -22.38 9.44 0.17
C GLN A 483 -23.73 8.78 -0.17
N ALA A 484 -24.19 8.88 -1.40
CA ALA A 484 -25.38 8.18 -1.86
C ALA A 484 -25.21 6.65 -1.82
N LEU A 485 -24.02 6.13 -2.18
CA LEU A 485 -23.70 4.70 -2.08
C LEU A 485 -23.63 4.22 -0.63
N LYS A 486 -23.14 5.04 0.31
CA LYS A 486 -23.20 4.76 1.77
C LYS A 486 -24.62 4.63 2.27
N ASP A 487 -25.54 5.48 1.80
CA ASP A 487 -26.96 5.37 2.13
C ASP A 487 -27.60 4.08 1.58
N ARG A 488 -27.23 3.69 0.37
CA ARG A 488 -27.68 2.43 -0.24
C ARG A 488 -27.11 1.21 0.48
N TYR A 489 -25.85 1.28 0.91
CA TYR A 489 -25.20 0.21 1.69
C TYR A 489 -25.98 -0.15 2.95
N GLN A 490 -26.67 0.78 3.59
CA GLN A 490 -27.52 0.49 4.76
C GLN A 490 -28.73 -0.41 4.42
N ARG A 491 -29.02 -0.62 3.14
CA ARG A 491 -30.13 -1.46 2.65
C ARG A 491 -29.64 -2.67 1.86
N ILE A 492 -28.39 -3.07 2.04
CA ILE A 492 -27.87 -4.27 1.39
C ILE A 492 -28.48 -5.52 1.99
N THR A 493 -28.57 -6.56 1.17
CA THR A 493 -28.97 -7.91 1.58
C THR A 493 -27.85 -8.87 1.22
N VAL A 494 -27.35 -9.58 2.21
CA VAL A 494 -26.43 -10.71 2.03
C VAL A 494 -27.27 -11.92 1.70
N ALA A 495 -27.08 -12.50 0.52
CA ALA A 495 -27.91 -13.60 0.03
C ALA A 495 -27.61 -14.92 0.75
N ASP A 496 -26.32 -15.21 0.97
CA ASP A 496 -25.90 -16.39 1.73
C ASP A 496 -26.07 -16.15 3.24
N LYS A 497 -26.95 -16.93 3.88
CA LYS A 497 -27.18 -16.90 5.34
C LYS A 497 -26.37 -17.96 6.08
N GLY A 498 -25.53 -18.71 5.38
CA GLY A 498 -24.63 -19.70 5.97
C GLY A 498 -23.56 -19.08 6.84
N LYS A 499 -22.96 -19.91 7.68
CA LYS A 499 -21.87 -19.44 8.58
C LYS A 499 -20.48 -19.81 8.08
N ARG A 500 -20.37 -20.89 7.29
CA ARG A 500 -19.07 -21.42 6.86
C ARG A 500 -18.70 -20.87 5.50
N TYR A 501 -17.50 -20.25 5.43
CA TYR A 501 -16.96 -19.67 4.21
C TYR A 501 -17.96 -18.75 3.48
N ASN A 502 -18.71 -17.95 4.24
CA ASN A 502 -19.67 -17.00 3.71
C ASN A 502 -18.95 -15.81 3.09
N THR A 503 -18.54 -15.94 1.83
CA THR A 503 -17.83 -14.90 1.10
C THR A 503 -18.72 -13.71 0.77
N ASP A 504 -20.04 -13.89 0.65
CA ASP A 504 -21.00 -12.81 0.43
C ASP A 504 -21.03 -11.85 1.64
N LEU A 505 -21.02 -12.43 2.87
CA LEU A 505 -20.91 -11.63 4.10
C LEU A 505 -19.57 -10.92 4.20
N LEU A 506 -18.46 -11.58 3.86
CA LEU A 506 -17.14 -10.96 3.87
C LEU A 506 -17.10 -9.76 2.93
N GLU A 507 -17.57 -9.92 1.70
CA GLU A 507 -17.61 -8.85 0.70
C GLU A 507 -18.51 -7.69 1.12
N ALA A 508 -19.58 -7.95 1.88
CA ALA A 508 -20.42 -6.93 2.45
C ALA A 508 -19.66 -6.09 3.50
N VAL A 509 -18.91 -6.74 4.39
CA VAL A 509 -18.07 -6.06 5.38
C VAL A 509 -16.98 -5.23 4.72
N GLU A 510 -16.27 -5.81 3.75
CA GLU A 510 -15.21 -5.15 2.98
C GLU A 510 -15.74 -3.90 2.25
N LEU A 511 -16.92 -3.99 1.64
CA LEU A 511 -17.56 -2.84 0.98
C LEU A 511 -17.80 -1.67 1.94
N GLY A 512 -18.18 -1.96 3.18
CA GLY A 512 -18.35 -0.92 4.21
C GLY A 512 -17.05 -0.14 4.45
N PHE A 513 -15.92 -0.82 4.55
CA PHE A 513 -14.61 -0.18 4.69
C PHE A 513 -14.23 0.61 3.42
N LEU A 514 -14.43 0.04 2.24
CA LEU A 514 -14.12 0.72 0.98
C LEU A 514 -14.89 2.03 0.80
N LEU A 515 -16.18 2.06 1.16
CA LEU A 515 -17.02 3.26 1.09
C LEU A 515 -16.53 4.37 2.03
N GLU A 516 -16.18 4.02 3.27
CA GLU A 516 -15.64 5.00 4.23
C GLU A 516 -14.29 5.55 3.78
N LEU A 517 -13.39 4.69 3.32
CA LEU A 517 -12.06 5.10 2.87
C LEU A 517 -12.09 5.90 1.55
N ALA A 518 -13.03 5.61 0.65
CA ALA A 518 -13.26 6.42 -0.54
C ALA A 518 -13.68 7.85 -0.17
N GLU A 519 -14.56 8.01 0.81
CA GLU A 519 -14.95 9.33 1.30
C GLU A 519 -13.77 10.08 1.93
N VAL A 520 -12.94 9.40 2.75
CA VAL A 520 -11.72 9.99 3.33
C VAL A 520 -10.77 10.49 2.25
N LEU A 521 -10.51 9.68 1.21
CA LEU A 521 -9.71 10.07 0.06
C LEU A 521 -10.25 11.34 -0.60
N VAL A 522 -11.54 11.36 -0.92
CA VAL A 522 -12.17 12.46 -1.66
C VAL A 522 -12.18 13.75 -0.83
N VAL A 523 -12.50 13.67 0.47
CA VAL A 523 -12.48 14.82 1.38
C VAL A 523 -11.08 15.41 1.51
N GLY A 524 -10.06 14.56 1.69
CA GLY A 524 -8.65 14.99 1.71
C GLY A 524 -8.22 15.65 0.40
N ALA A 525 -8.59 15.03 -0.74
CA ALA A 525 -8.29 15.56 -2.08
C ALA A 525 -8.96 16.91 -2.39
N LEU A 526 -10.20 17.12 -1.93
CA LEU A 526 -10.90 18.41 -2.04
C LEU A 526 -10.21 19.51 -1.23
N ALA A 527 -9.75 19.17 -0.03
CA ALA A 527 -9.10 20.12 0.87
C ALA A 527 -7.71 20.54 0.38
N ARG A 528 -6.99 19.65 -0.31
CA ARG A 528 -5.62 19.89 -0.81
C ARG A 528 -5.64 20.56 -2.17
N LYS A 529 -5.59 21.89 -2.18
CA LYS A 529 -5.66 22.74 -3.39
C LYS A 529 -4.29 22.98 -4.00
N GLU A 530 -3.61 21.90 -4.36
CA GLU A 530 -2.31 21.87 -5.02
C GLU A 530 -2.19 20.62 -5.88
N SER A 531 -1.12 20.50 -6.64
CA SER A 531 -0.69 19.23 -7.27
C SER A 531 0.65 18.80 -6.69
N ARG A 532 0.70 17.58 -6.10
CA ARG A 532 1.90 17.01 -5.46
C ARG A 532 1.87 15.48 -5.58
N GLY A 533 2.93 14.90 -6.14
CA GLY A 533 3.05 13.43 -6.25
C GLY A 533 1.84 12.76 -6.90
N GLY A 534 1.23 11.81 -6.19
CA GLY A 534 0.04 11.09 -6.64
C GLY A 534 -1.26 11.91 -6.67
N HIS A 535 -1.26 13.12 -6.14
CA HIS A 535 -2.40 14.03 -6.15
C HIS A 535 -2.21 15.11 -7.21
N ALA A 536 -2.94 15.05 -8.32
CA ALA A 536 -2.86 16.00 -9.42
C ALA A 536 -4.20 16.71 -9.66
N ARG A 537 -4.23 18.00 -9.34
CA ARG A 537 -5.39 18.89 -9.52
C ARG A 537 -5.19 19.72 -10.78
N GLU A 538 -6.03 19.50 -11.82
CA GLU A 538 -5.96 20.31 -13.05
C GLU A 538 -6.31 21.79 -12.79
N ASP A 539 -7.18 22.04 -11.82
CA ASP A 539 -7.58 23.38 -11.36
C ASP A 539 -6.56 24.03 -10.41
N TYR A 540 -5.63 23.26 -9.85
CA TYR A 540 -4.47 23.71 -9.04
C TYR A 540 -3.20 22.98 -9.46
N PRO A 541 -2.65 23.25 -10.66
CA PRO A 541 -1.60 22.42 -11.26
C PRO A 541 -0.23 22.53 -10.59
N ASN A 542 -0.02 23.55 -9.77
CA ASN A 542 1.27 23.83 -9.14
C ASN A 542 1.32 23.25 -7.71
N ARG A 543 2.52 22.85 -7.28
CA ARG A 543 2.82 22.54 -5.89
C ARG A 543 2.84 23.83 -5.07
N ASP A 544 2.28 23.81 -3.87
CA ASP A 544 2.21 24.94 -2.95
C ASP A 544 2.85 24.57 -1.60
N ASP A 545 4.15 24.84 -1.46
CA ASP A 545 4.89 24.54 -0.23
C ASP A 545 4.52 25.46 0.93
N THR A 546 3.93 26.63 0.65
CA THR A 546 3.55 27.58 1.70
C THR A 546 2.33 27.10 2.48
N ASN A 547 1.31 26.59 1.78
CA ASN A 547 0.04 26.22 2.39
C ASN A 547 -0.11 24.70 2.62
N PHE A 548 0.58 23.86 1.84
CA PHE A 548 0.34 22.42 1.81
C PHE A 548 1.57 21.55 2.10
N MET A 549 2.71 22.12 2.54
CA MET A 549 3.82 21.32 3.06
C MET A 549 3.49 20.78 4.46
N ARG A 550 2.48 19.93 4.51
CA ARG A 550 1.94 19.33 5.74
C ARG A 550 1.17 18.06 5.42
N HIS A 551 1.20 17.11 6.33
CA HIS A 551 0.39 15.90 6.27
C HIS A 551 -1.07 16.19 6.62
N THR A 552 -1.98 15.50 5.96
CA THR A 552 -3.43 15.55 6.26
C THR A 552 -3.78 14.45 7.26
N MET A 553 -4.42 14.81 8.37
CA MET A 553 -4.91 13.89 9.39
C MET A 553 -6.43 13.86 9.34
N ALA A 554 -7.03 12.74 8.96
CA ALA A 554 -8.48 12.59 8.86
C ALA A 554 -9.04 11.81 10.06
N TYR A 555 -10.01 12.39 10.74
CA TYR A 555 -10.70 11.81 11.89
C TYR A 555 -12.18 11.60 11.58
N LYS A 556 -12.73 10.51 12.07
CA LYS A 556 -14.16 10.26 12.04
C LYS A 556 -14.84 10.93 13.24
N GLU A 557 -15.81 11.81 12.99
CA GLU A 557 -16.65 12.44 14.03
C GLU A 557 -18.09 11.93 13.94
N GLY A 558 -18.58 11.38 15.03
CA GLY A 558 -19.92 10.77 15.11
C GLY A 558 -19.91 9.26 14.87
N GLU A 559 -21.10 8.68 14.97
CA GLU A 559 -21.31 7.23 14.85
C GLU A 559 -21.93 6.86 13.49
N GLY A 560 -21.76 5.57 13.12
CA GLY A 560 -22.34 5.00 11.90
C GLY A 560 -21.64 5.44 10.61
N LEU A 561 -22.25 5.14 9.47
CA LEU A 561 -21.69 5.43 8.15
C LEU A 561 -21.83 6.91 7.72
N ARG A 562 -22.74 7.65 8.32
CA ARG A 562 -23.00 9.08 8.02
C ARG A 562 -22.22 10.07 8.91
N SER A 563 -21.16 9.58 9.56
CA SER A 563 -20.28 10.44 10.34
C SER A 563 -19.60 11.50 9.47
N GLU A 564 -19.26 12.64 10.07
CA GLU A 564 -18.46 13.67 9.43
C GLU A 564 -16.97 13.32 9.47
N ILE A 565 -16.21 13.83 8.51
CA ILE A 565 -14.76 13.71 8.48
C ILE A 565 -14.16 15.06 8.84
N ARG A 566 -13.49 15.11 9.99
CA ARG A 566 -12.70 16.27 10.39
C ARG A 566 -11.27 16.11 9.90
N LEU A 567 -10.75 17.15 9.27
CA LEU A 567 -9.36 17.22 8.88
C LEU A 567 -8.54 18.05 9.86
N ASP A 568 -7.35 17.58 10.17
CA ASP A 568 -6.30 18.27 10.90
C ASP A 568 -4.98 18.11 10.13
N TYR A 569 -3.90 18.75 10.58
CA TYR A 569 -2.65 18.77 9.84
C TYR A 569 -1.46 18.55 10.76
N LYS A 570 -0.52 17.74 10.31
CA LYS A 570 0.75 17.45 10.98
C LYS A 570 1.91 18.07 10.17
N PRO A 571 2.87 18.73 10.80
CA PRO A 571 4.05 19.26 10.10
C PRO A 571 4.92 18.12 9.56
N VAL A 572 5.60 18.37 8.42
CA VAL A 572 6.61 17.48 7.87
C VAL A 572 7.91 17.63 8.65
N THR A 573 8.58 16.51 8.93
CA THR A 573 9.89 16.51 9.60
C THR A 573 11.02 16.76 8.61
N PHE A 574 11.68 17.90 8.71
CA PHE A 574 12.84 18.28 7.91
C PHE A 574 14.15 18.07 8.68
N THR A 575 15.12 17.37 8.07
CA THR A 575 16.44 17.14 8.68
C THR A 575 17.61 17.55 7.78
N ARG A 576 17.49 17.41 6.45
CA ARG A 576 18.61 17.57 5.52
C ARG A 576 18.31 18.41 4.29
N TYR A 577 17.15 18.25 3.67
CA TYR A 577 16.87 18.76 2.33
C TYR A 577 15.69 19.72 2.32
N GLU A 578 15.95 20.93 1.88
CA GLU A 578 14.90 21.91 1.62
C GLU A 578 14.11 21.55 0.34
N PRO A 579 12.81 21.84 0.27
CA PRO A 579 12.02 21.61 -0.92
C PRO A 579 12.56 22.33 -2.15
N MET A 580 12.77 21.58 -3.22
CA MET A 580 13.19 22.08 -4.52
C MET A 580 12.23 21.64 -5.62
N GLU A 581 12.28 22.31 -6.77
CA GLU A 581 11.56 21.86 -7.96
C GLU A 581 12.07 20.49 -8.40
N ARG A 582 11.16 19.55 -8.64
CA ARG A 582 11.54 18.23 -9.16
C ARG A 582 11.81 18.28 -10.66
N LYS A 583 13.07 18.14 -11.05
CA LYS A 583 13.53 17.98 -12.45
C LYS A 583 14.15 16.61 -12.66
N TYR A 584 13.75 15.97 -13.77
CA TYR A 584 14.21 14.63 -14.14
C TYR A 584 14.61 14.49 -15.60
#